data_85e0016c4b8b16307405f370fd681146
#
_entry.id   85e0016c4b8b16307405f370fd681146
#
_cell.length_a   1.000
_cell.length_b   1.000
_cell.length_c   1.000
_cell.angle_alpha   90.00
_cell.angle_beta   90.00
_cell.angle_gamma   90.00
#
_symmetry.space_group_name_H-M   'P 1'
#
loop_
_entity.id
_entity.type
_entity.pdbx_description
1 polymer ?
#
loop_
_entity_poly.entity_id
_entity_poly.type
_entity_poly.pdbx_seq_one_letter_code
_entity_poly.pdbx_strand_id
1 'polypeptide(L)'
;MDITCVILAAGQGTRMKSELPKVLHEVCGRALVEHVINACRDMGEPVVIVGNGSGKVKELLGDSVRYAMQEKRLGTGHAVMECFRQQDINTEYTLVCAGDMPLIKAQTLERLCDRAAGMGACVLSANMDNPFGYGRILRNEDGTFAKIVEQKDASPQQALVKEVNTSVYVFRTELLKAALKEITPANAQGEYYLTDCLEIIGRRAPIAVYCMEDSREAFGINDRVQLAQAQKIMQQEINRQHMLAGVTVIDPENTYIEAGVSIGQDTVIYPGSYIGTGSVIGKNCVLKGGNRLEKAVLGDKVTVNASVLLSCSVGSGTTVGPNAYLRPGAQIGNNARIGDFVEIKNARIGDGTKVSHLSYVGDASVGSGCNIGCGAVFVNYDGKHKFRSVVGNNVFIGSNANVIAPVELKDGAYIAAGSTVTRDIPAGALCVARSREYIKEKWAQELRASWEKEENQ
;
A
#
# COMPACT_ATOMS: atom_id res chain seq x y z
N MET A 1 -30.34 -8.58 -0.28
CA MET A 1 -30.79 -7.56 0.71
C MET A 1 -30.44 -6.21 0.14
N ASP A 2 -31.35 -5.24 0.17
CA ASP A 2 -31.11 -3.87 -0.29
C ASP A 2 -30.51 -3.06 0.88
N ILE A 3 -29.23 -2.65 0.75
CA ILE A 3 -28.44 -2.09 1.86
C ILE A 3 -27.75 -0.80 1.43
N THR A 4 -27.77 0.22 2.30
CA THR A 4 -26.84 1.35 2.24
C THR A 4 -25.78 1.18 3.33
N CYS A 5 -24.50 1.35 2.97
CA CYS A 5 -23.39 1.29 3.91
C CYS A 5 -23.03 2.69 4.41
N VAL A 6 -23.13 2.93 5.70
CA VAL A 6 -22.78 4.21 6.35
C VAL A 6 -21.50 4.03 7.16
N ILE A 7 -20.46 4.81 6.83
CA ILE A 7 -19.13 4.70 7.44
C ILE A 7 -18.84 5.94 8.29
N LEU A 8 -18.64 5.74 9.59
CA LEU A 8 -18.38 6.79 10.56
C LEU A 8 -16.89 7.21 10.49
N ALA A 9 -16.60 8.36 9.88
CA ALA A 9 -15.25 8.89 9.70
C ALA A 9 -15.07 10.35 10.22
N ALA A 10 -16.01 10.86 11.03
CA ALA A 10 -15.98 12.24 11.54
C ALA A 10 -15.15 12.45 12.82
N GLY A 11 -14.57 11.37 13.39
CA GLY A 11 -13.80 11.41 14.63
C GLY A 11 -12.51 12.23 14.51
N GLN A 12 -12.16 12.99 15.57
CA GLN A 12 -10.95 13.85 15.59
C GLN A 12 -9.64 13.04 15.68
N GLY A 13 -9.66 11.88 16.35
CA GLY A 13 -8.48 11.07 16.55
C GLY A 13 -7.35 11.76 17.33
N THR A 14 -7.67 12.54 18.35
CA THR A 14 -6.69 13.34 19.14
C THR A 14 -5.57 12.49 19.74
N ARG A 15 -5.83 11.22 20.09
CA ARG A 15 -4.85 10.26 20.59
C ARG A 15 -3.79 9.87 19.56
N MET A 16 -4.06 10.07 18.25
CA MET A 16 -3.08 9.86 17.19
C MET A 16 -1.95 10.90 17.18
N LYS A 17 -2.15 12.06 17.84
CA LYS A 17 -1.21 13.20 17.88
C LYS A 17 -0.71 13.55 16.47
N SER A 18 -1.63 13.77 15.54
CA SER A 18 -1.37 13.96 14.11
C SER A 18 -2.27 15.04 13.53
N GLU A 19 -1.76 15.79 12.56
CA GLU A 19 -2.54 16.68 11.69
C GLU A 19 -3.33 15.92 10.62
N LEU A 20 -2.95 14.65 10.39
CA LEU A 20 -3.68 13.78 9.49
C LEU A 20 -4.92 13.23 10.22
N PRO A 21 -6.13 13.30 9.63
CA PRO A 21 -7.31 12.66 10.15
C PRO A 21 -7.06 11.16 10.46
N LYS A 22 -7.57 10.67 11.60
CA LYS A 22 -7.33 9.30 12.07
C LYS A 22 -7.55 8.25 10.98
N VAL A 23 -8.63 8.36 10.26
CA VAL A 23 -9.06 7.40 9.23
C VAL A 23 -8.19 7.37 7.97
N LEU A 24 -7.28 8.35 7.82
CA LEU A 24 -6.31 8.43 6.71
C LEU A 24 -4.94 7.84 7.06
N HIS A 25 -4.71 7.42 8.31
CA HIS A 25 -3.51 6.64 8.60
C HIS A 25 -3.58 5.29 7.89
N GLU A 26 -2.42 4.82 7.45
CA GLU A 26 -2.35 3.62 6.61
C GLU A 26 -2.00 2.37 7.42
N VAL A 27 -2.57 1.26 6.97
CA VAL A 27 -2.20 -0.10 7.36
C VAL A 27 -1.96 -0.89 6.06
N CYS A 28 -0.79 -1.47 5.91
CA CYS A 28 -0.37 -2.19 4.69
C CYS A 28 -0.66 -1.41 3.39
N GLY A 29 -0.24 -0.11 3.37
CA GLY A 29 -0.30 0.76 2.18
C GLY A 29 -1.68 1.25 1.79
N ARG A 30 -2.68 1.15 2.69
CA ARG A 30 -4.04 1.60 2.44
C ARG A 30 -4.61 2.30 3.66
N ALA A 31 -5.32 3.41 3.49
CA ALA A 31 -5.92 4.14 4.59
C ALA A 31 -6.97 3.31 5.35
N LEU A 32 -7.11 3.54 6.65
CA LEU A 32 -8.05 2.79 7.50
C LEU A 32 -9.45 2.77 6.90
N VAL A 33 -9.94 3.94 6.47
CA VAL A 33 -11.28 4.07 5.89
C VAL A 33 -11.44 3.31 4.58
N GLU A 34 -10.38 3.21 3.75
CA GLU A 34 -10.42 2.46 2.50
C GLU A 34 -10.56 0.96 2.73
N HIS A 35 -9.94 0.41 3.81
CA HIS A 35 -10.13 -0.98 4.19
C HIS A 35 -11.60 -1.27 4.50
N VAL A 36 -12.25 -0.41 5.29
CA VAL A 36 -13.66 -0.54 5.65
C VAL A 36 -14.56 -0.40 4.42
N ILE A 37 -14.30 0.61 3.57
CA ILE A 37 -15.04 0.80 2.31
C ILE A 37 -14.94 -0.45 1.43
N ASN A 38 -13.74 -1.01 1.28
CA ASN A 38 -13.54 -2.22 0.47
C ASN A 38 -14.27 -3.44 1.05
N ALA A 39 -14.32 -3.58 2.38
CA ALA A 39 -15.09 -4.63 3.02
C ALA A 39 -16.62 -4.49 2.80
N CYS A 40 -17.13 -3.27 2.62
CA CYS A 40 -18.55 -2.98 2.41
C CYS A 40 -18.95 -2.95 0.92
N ARG A 41 -17.99 -2.94 -0.02
CA ARG A 41 -18.21 -2.58 -1.44
C ARG A 41 -19.27 -3.42 -2.14
N ASP A 42 -19.30 -4.72 -1.87
CA ASP A 42 -20.22 -5.64 -2.54
C ASP A 42 -21.61 -5.71 -1.86
N MET A 43 -21.79 -5.02 -0.72
CA MET A 43 -23.05 -5.01 0.02
C MET A 43 -23.94 -3.82 -0.32
N GLY A 44 -23.37 -2.69 -0.71
CA GLY A 44 -24.12 -1.50 -1.05
C GLY A 44 -23.26 -0.27 -1.25
N GLU A 45 -23.86 0.81 -1.75
CA GLU A 45 -23.16 2.06 -2.00
C GLU A 45 -22.72 2.72 -0.68
N PRO A 46 -21.41 3.02 -0.50
CA PRO A 46 -20.93 3.61 0.74
C PRO A 46 -21.25 5.11 0.82
N VAL A 47 -21.73 5.52 1.99
CA VAL A 47 -21.85 6.93 2.43
C VAL A 47 -20.87 7.16 3.56
N VAL A 48 -19.90 8.02 3.39
CA VAL A 48 -18.87 8.32 4.39
C VAL A 48 -19.25 9.59 5.15
N ILE A 49 -19.44 9.48 6.47
CA ILE A 49 -19.71 10.63 7.33
C ILE A 49 -18.38 11.25 7.73
N VAL A 50 -18.16 12.48 7.30
CA VAL A 50 -16.93 13.24 7.52
C VAL A 50 -17.16 14.43 8.44
N GLY A 51 -16.13 14.84 9.17
CA GLY A 51 -16.18 16.03 10.04
C GLY A 51 -15.47 17.24 9.43
N ASN A 52 -15.38 18.31 10.22
CA ASN A 52 -14.60 19.50 9.85
C ASN A 52 -13.13 19.12 9.57
N GLY A 53 -12.56 19.64 8.48
CA GLY A 53 -11.22 19.27 7.99
C GLY A 53 -11.22 18.07 7.04
N SER A 54 -12.35 17.69 6.48
CA SER A 54 -12.53 16.53 5.59
C SER A 54 -11.89 16.65 4.21
N GLY A 55 -11.26 17.78 3.87
CA GLY A 55 -10.66 17.98 2.54
C GLY A 55 -9.76 16.82 2.10
N LYS A 56 -8.85 16.40 2.97
CA LYS A 56 -7.94 15.28 2.68
C LYS A 56 -8.67 13.93 2.51
N VAL A 57 -9.77 13.70 3.24
CA VAL A 57 -10.58 12.48 3.08
C VAL A 57 -11.28 12.47 1.73
N LYS A 58 -11.83 13.61 1.32
CA LYS A 58 -12.47 13.76 0.00
C LYS A 58 -11.47 13.70 -1.14
N GLU A 59 -10.27 14.25 -0.95
CA GLU A 59 -9.17 14.16 -1.92
C GLU A 59 -8.74 12.70 -2.16
N LEU A 60 -8.64 11.89 -1.10
CA LEU A 60 -8.26 10.48 -1.21
C LEU A 60 -9.36 9.63 -1.87
N LEU A 61 -10.61 9.78 -1.42
CA LEU A 61 -11.71 8.90 -1.83
C LEU A 61 -12.40 9.38 -3.12
N GLY A 62 -12.26 10.67 -3.50
CA GLY A 62 -12.85 11.25 -4.70
C GLY A 62 -14.36 11.04 -4.76
N ASP A 63 -14.85 10.71 -5.95
CA ASP A 63 -16.27 10.46 -6.24
C ASP A 63 -16.68 8.98 -6.10
N SER A 64 -15.81 8.14 -5.51
CA SER A 64 -16.08 6.72 -5.34
C SER A 64 -17.08 6.41 -4.22
N VAL A 65 -17.46 7.41 -3.44
CA VAL A 65 -18.40 7.32 -2.32
C VAL A 65 -19.25 8.58 -2.22
N ARG A 66 -20.42 8.49 -1.58
CA ARG A 66 -21.20 9.66 -1.17
C ARG A 66 -20.70 10.18 0.18
N TYR A 67 -20.94 11.45 0.46
CA TYR A 67 -20.49 12.11 1.69
C TYR A 67 -21.66 12.75 2.46
N ALA A 68 -21.63 12.59 3.79
CA ALA A 68 -22.44 13.40 4.70
C ALA A 68 -21.53 14.15 5.66
N MET A 69 -21.86 15.42 5.97
CA MET A 69 -21.04 16.28 6.84
C MET A 69 -21.61 16.31 8.25
N GLN A 70 -20.82 15.93 9.23
CA GLN A 70 -21.11 16.20 10.64
C GLN A 70 -20.32 17.42 11.12
N GLU A 71 -20.95 18.60 11.11
CA GLU A 71 -20.29 19.85 11.53
C GLU A 71 -20.01 19.87 13.04
N LYS A 72 -21.02 19.51 13.84
CA LYS A 72 -20.92 19.44 15.30
C LYS A 72 -20.79 17.98 15.74
N ARG A 73 -19.76 17.66 16.48
CA ARG A 73 -19.50 16.30 16.99
C ARG A 73 -20.29 16.07 18.28
N LEU A 74 -21.54 15.67 18.13
CA LEU A 74 -22.47 15.41 19.23
C LEU A 74 -22.74 13.92 19.44
N GLY A 75 -21.82 13.04 18.98
CA GLY A 75 -21.90 11.59 19.14
C GLY A 75 -22.20 10.85 17.84
N THR A 76 -22.17 9.51 17.91
CA THR A 76 -22.34 8.61 16.76
C THR A 76 -23.77 8.58 16.24
N GLY A 77 -24.78 8.68 17.11
CA GLY A 77 -26.17 8.83 16.72
C GLY A 77 -26.41 10.12 15.93
N HIS A 78 -25.84 11.24 16.40
CA HIS A 78 -25.91 12.51 15.68
C HIS A 78 -25.25 12.42 14.29
N ALA A 79 -24.14 11.70 14.16
CA ALA A 79 -23.49 11.51 12.87
C ALA A 79 -24.45 10.83 11.87
N VAL A 80 -25.14 9.77 12.30
CA VAL A 80 -26.13 9.07 11.47
C VAL A 80 -27.37 9.94 11.19
N MET A 81 -27.84 10.76 12.15
CA MET A 81 -28.90 11.74 11.89
C MET A 81 -28.54 12.70 10.76
N GLU A 82 -27.30 13.25 10.78
CA GLU A 82 -26.81 14.14 9.74
C GLU A 82 -26.71 13.43 8.39
N CYS A 83 -26.34 12.15 8.38
CA CYS A 83 -26.35 11.35 7.17
C CYS A 83 -27.73 11.24 6.55
N PHE A 84 -28.73 10.85 7.32
CA PHE A 84 -30.13 10.77 6.84
C PHE A 84 -30.73 12.11 6.44
N ARG A 85 -30.26 13.22 7.03
CA ARG A 85 -30.72 14.55 6.65
C ARG A 85 -30.16 15.00 5.28
N GLN A 86 -28.94 14.58 4.95
CA GLN A 86 -28.20 15.03 3.77
C GLN A 86 -28.27 14.05 2.60
N GLN A 87 -28.58 12.78 2.87
CA GLN A 87 -28.60 11.71 1.89
C GLN A 87 -29.99 11.04 1.85
N ASP A 88 -30.45 10.80 0.64
CA ASP A 88 -31.68 10.01 0.43
C ASP A 88 -31.38 8.53 0.56
N ILE A 89 -31.60 7.95 1.75
CA ILE A 89 -31.40 6.54 2.07
C ILE A 89 -32.76 5.87 2.22
N ASN A 90 -33.16 5.09 1.21
CA ASN A 90 -34.45 4.40 1.13
C ASN A 90 -34.31 2.88 1.01
N THR A 91 -33.10 2.35 1.19
CA THR A 91 -32.83 0.90 1.22
C THR A 91 -33.52 0.25 2.42
N GLU A 92 -33.81 -1.05 2.32
CA GLU A 92 -34.48 -1.79 3.39
C GLU A 92 -33.66 -1.81 4.69
N TYR A 93 -32.35 -1.95 4.56
CA TYR A 93 -31.42 -1.97 5.69
C TYR A 93 -30.29 -0.93 5.55
N THR A 94 -29.78 -0.48 6.69
CA THR A 94 -28.61 0.39 6.81
C THR A 94 -27.53 -0.33 7.62
N LEU A 95 -26.38 -0.63 6.97
CA LEU A 95 -25.17 -1.12 7.62
C LEU A 95 -24.37 0.07 8.10
N VAL A 96 -24.05 0.16 9.38
CA VAL A 96 -23.21 1.22 9.96
C VAL A 96 -21.90 0.60 10.43
N CYS A 97 -20.77 1.13 9.94
CA CYS A 97 -19.42 0.69 10.31
C CYS A 97 -18.58 1.86 10.84
N ALA A 98 -17.73 1.59 11.81
CA ALA A 98 -16.69 2.53 12.22
C ALA A 98 -15.55 2.55 11.20
N GLY A 99 -15.14 3.73 10.72
CA GLY A 99 -14.11 3.88 9.67
C GLY A 99 -12.67 3.64 10.14
N ASP A 100 -12.47 3.25 11.38
CA ASP A 100 -11.18 2.98 12.01
C ASP A 100 -10.94 1.49 12.33
N MET A 101 -11.71 0.60 11.71
CA MET A 101 -11.63 -0.86 11.88
C MET A 101 -11.10 -1.56 10.61
N PRO A 102 -9.81 -1.39 10.25
CA PRO A 102 -9.28 -1.85 8.96
C PRO A 102 -9.23 -3.37 8.81
N LEU A 103 -9.35 -4.12 9.90
CA LEU A 103 -9.26 -5.58 9.90
C LEU A 103 -10.59 -6.28 9.64
N ILE A 104 -11.70 -5.52 9.56
CA ILE A 104 -13.03 -6.09 9.30
C ILE A 104 -13.08 -6.74 7.90
N LYS A 105 -13.63 -7.94 7.82
CA LYS A 105 -13.73 -8.70 6.57
C LYS A 105 -15.12 -8.60 5.95
N ALA A 106 -15.19 -8.58 4.62
CA ALA A 106 -16.45 -8.58 3.87
C ALA A 106 -17.34 -9.76 4.30
N GLN A 107 -16.77 -10.96 4.43
CA GLN A 107 -17.49 -12.17 4.83
C GLN A 107 -18.16 -12.05 6.22
N THR A 108 -17.53 -11.36 7.16
CA THR A 108 -18.11 -11.10 8.49
C THR A 108 -19.29 -10.15 8.38
N LEU A 109 -19.20 -9.12 7.54
CA LEU A 109 -20.29 -8.17 7.29
C LEU A 109 -21.45 -8.83 6.54
N GLU A 110 -21.18 -9.70 5.56
CA GLU A 110 -22.19 -10.49 4.87
C GLU A 110 -23.01 -11.35 5.85
N ARG A 111 -22.32 -12.10 6.72
CA ARG A 111 -22.98 -12.91 7.77
C ARG A 111 -23.79 -12.06 8.75
N LEU A 112 -23.31 -10.86 9.08
CA LEU A 112 -24.06 -9.91 9.91
C LEU A 112 -25.36 -9.48 9.21
N CYS A 113 -25.28 -9.16 7.91
CA CYS A 113 -26.44 -8.82 7.10
C CYS A 113 -27.46 -9.97 7.03
N ASP A 114 -26.98 -11.19 6.81
CA ASP A 114 -27.84 -12.39 6.79
C ASP A 114 -28.57 -12.58 8.12
N ARG A 115 -27.89 -12.34 9.24
CA ARG A 115 -28.49 -12.42 10.58
C ARG A 115 -29.47 -11.29 10.88
N ALA A 116 -29.38 -10.17 10.18
CA ALA A 116 -30.30 -9.04 10.31
C ALA A 116 -31.62 -9.26 9.56
N ALA A 117 -31.70 -10.24 8.65
CA ALA A 117 -32.88 -10.50 7.86
C ALA A 117 -34.12 -10.79 8.76
N GLY A 118 -35.16 -9.98 8.59
CA GLY A 118 -36.39 -10.07 9.40
C GLY A 118 -36.30 -9.50 10.81
N MET A 119 -35.12 -8.99 11.22
CA MET A 119 -34.91 -8.37 12.52
C MET A 119 -35.08 -6.84 12.45
N GLY A 120 -35.27 -6.20 13.61
CA GLY A 120 -35.21 -4.74 13.73
C GLY A 120 -33.81 -4.20 13.62
N ALA A 121 -32.82 -4.93 14.15
CA ALA A 121 -31.40 -4.69 13.98
C ALA A 121 -30.59 -5.96 14.28
N CYS A 122 -29.32 -5.96 13.84
CA CYS A 122 -28.32 -6.93 14.26
C CYS A 122 -27.03 -6.19 14.69
N VAL A 123 -26.50 -6.56 15.84
CA VAL A 123 -25.26 -6.02 16.40
C VAL A 123 -24.11 -6.99 16.14
N LEU A 124 -23.01 -6.52 15.62
CA LEU A 124 -21.77 -7.29 15.57
C LEU A 124 -21.08 -7.21 16.92
N SER A 125 -20.84 -8.34 17.57
CA SER A 125 -20.12 -8.44 18.83
C SER A 125 -18.85 -9.28 18.69
N ALA A 126 -17.95 -9.16 19.66
CA ALA A 126 -16.75 -9.97 19.77
C ALA A 126 -16.50 -10.36 21.24
N ASN A 127 -15.95 -11.55 21.47
CA ASN A 127 -15.42 -11.93 22.76
C ASN A 127 -13.95 -11.49 22.87
N MET A 128 -13.66 -10.66 23.88
CA MET A 128 -12.30 -10.15 24.13
C MET A 128 -11.79 -10.55 25.50
N ASP A 129 -10.53 -10.96 25.58
CA ASP A 129 -9.87 -11.24 26.88
C ASP A 129 -9.72 -9.98 27.72
N ASN A 130 -9.39 -8.87 27.08
CA ASN A 130 -9.38 -7.54 27.70
C ASN A 130 -10.43 -6.64 27.03
N PRO A 131 -11.65 -6.55 27.61
CA PRO A 131 -12.73 -5.75 27.06
C PRO A 131 -12.65 -4.25 27.37
N PHE A 132 -11.59 -3.79 28.04
CA PHE A 132 -11.44 -2.40 28.48
C PHE A 132 -11.53 -1.41 27.28
N GLY A 133 -12.36 -0.39 27.45
CA GLY A 133 -12.56 0.66 26.45
C GLY A 133 -13.69 0.40 25.44
N TYR A 134 -14.31 -0.77 25.47
CA TYR A 134 -15.47 -1.12 24.62
C TYR A 134 -16.78 -1.04 25.41
N GLY A 135 -17.90 -0.85 24.71
CA GLY A 135 -19.24 -1.11 25.24
C GLY A 135 -19.46 -2.60 25.48
N ARG A 136 -20.26 -2.95 26.47
CA ARG A 136 -20.59 -4.35 26.83
C ARG A 136 -21.94 -4.74 26.27
N ILE A 137 -22.02 -5.91 25.66
CA ILE A 137 -23.30 -6.52 25.28
C ILE A 137 -23.88 -7.21 26.51
N LEU A 138 -25.02 -6.73 26.98
CA LEU A 138 -25.75 -7.39 28.05
C LEU A 138 -26.88 -8.23 27.46
N ARG A 139 -27.08 -9.43 28.00
CA ARG A 139 -28.12 -10.37 27.58
C ARG A 139 -29.11 -10.59 28.69
N ASN A 140 -30.36 -10.89 28.31
CA ASN A 140 -31.39 -11.36 29.19
C ASN A 140 -31.08 -12.80 29.67
N GLU A 141 -31.84 -13.32 30.65
CA GLU A 141 -31.68 -14.68 31.15
C GLU A 141 -31.88 -15.76 30.08
N ASP A 142 -32.69 -15.48 29.06
CA ASP A 142 -32.95 -16.35 27.90
C ASP A 142 -31.86 -16.25 26.81
N GLY A 143 -30.81 -15.44 27.03
CA GLY A 143 -29.71 -15.22 26.08
C GLY A 143 -29.98 -14.18 24.99
N THR A 144 -31.19 -13.59 24.93
CA THR A 144 -31.53 -12.54 23.97
C THR A 144 -30.81 -11.23 24.31
N PHE A 145 -30.71 -10.33 23.33
CA PHE A 145 -30.16 -8.99 23.52
C PHE A 145 -30.98 -8.19 24.55
N ALA A 146 -30.31 -7.64 25.53
CA ALA A 146 -30.91 -6.73 26.52
C ALA A 146 -30.56 -5.26 26.19
N LYS A 147 -29.26 -4.91 26.23
CA LYS A 147 -28.76 -3.57 25.95
C LYS A 147 -27.25 -3.56 25.77
N ILE A 148 -26.74 -2.43 25.29
CA ILE A 148 -25.30 -2.08 25.33
C ILE A 148 -25.06 -1.07 26.45
N VAL A 149 -24.00 -1.29 27.22
CA VAL A 149 -23.55 -0.35 28.25
C VAL A 149 -22.13 0.10 27.89
N GLU A 150 -21.96 1.40 27.67
CA GLU A 150 -20.66 1.97 27.35
C GLU A 150 -19.69 1.86 28.56
N GLN A 151 -18.38 1.78 28.29
CA GLN A 151 -17.34 1.59 29.34
C GLN A 151 -17.46 2.57 30.51
N LYS A 152 -17.84 3.83 30.23
CA LYS A 152 -17.92 4.89 31.24
C LYS A 152 -19.19 4.81 32.09
N ASP A 153 -20.22 4.15 31.58
CA ASP A 153 -21.51 3.99 32.22
C ASP A 153 -21.68 2.59 32.86
N ALA A 154 -20.66 1.70 32.68
CA ALA A 154 -20.70 0.32 33.15
C ALA A 154 -20.45 0.23 34.65
N SER A 155 -21.30 -0.52 35.39
CA SER A 155 -21.02 -0.95 36.76
C SER A 155 -19.81 -1.90 36.81
N PRO A 156 -19.17 -2.09 38.00
CA PRO A 156 -18.07 -3.04 38.14
C PRO A 156 -18.38 -4.45 37.65
N GLN A 157 -19.61 -4.92 37.89
CA GLN A 157 -20.06 -6.24 37.42
C GLN A 157 -20.24 -6.30 35.89
N GLN A 158 -20.83 -5.27 35.30
CA GLN A 158 -21.00 -5.16 33.85
C GLN A 158 -19.65 -5.05 33.13
N ALA A 159 -18.67 -4.37 33.71
CA ALA A 159 -17.32 -4.24 33.17
C ALA A 159 -16.58 -5.58 33.00
N LEU A 160 -16.99 -6.65 33.75
CA LEU A 160 -16.43 -8.00 33.63
C LEU A 160 -16.95 -8.80 32.43
N VAL A 161 -18.01 -8.34 31.77
CA VAL A 161 -18.55 -9.00 30.57
C VAL A 161 -17.53 -8.92 29.44
N LYS A 162 -17.19 -10.07 28.86
CA LYS A 162 -16.19 -10.18 27.79
C LYS A 162 -16.76 -9.94 26.38
N GLU A 163 -18.08 -10.09 26.21
CA GLU A 163 -18.74 -9.80 24.94
C GLU A 163 -18.89 -8.29 24.77
N VAL A 164 -18.21 -7.77 23.74
CA VAL A 164 -18.13 -6.33 23.49
C VAL A 164 -18.89 -5.91 22.24
N ASN A 165 -19.32 -4.67 22.26
CA ASN A 165 -19.86 -3.98 21.10
C ASN A 165 -18.72 -3.52 20.18
N THR A 166 -18.79 -3.86 18.89
CA THR A 166 -17.76 -3.53 17.91
C THR A 166 -18.01 -2.22 17.15
N SER A 167 -19.13 -1.54 17.43
CA SER A 167 -19.59 -0.36 16.67
C SER A 167 -19.92 -0.65 15.20
N VAL A 168 -20.33 -1.89 14.90
CA VAL A 168 -20.84 -2.32 13.60
C VAL A 168 -22.25 -2.86 13.76
N TYR A 169 -23.16 -2.36 12.98
CA TYR A 169 -24.58 -2.68 13.10
C TYR A 169 -25.26 -2.76 11.74
N VAL A 170 -26.26 -3.62 11.64
CA VAL A 170 -27.27 -3.57 10.56
C VAL A 170 -28.62 -3.21 11.19
N PHE A 171 -29.22 -2.15 10.70
CA PHE A 171 -30.54 -1.70 11.16
C PHE A 171 -31.56 -1.80 10.04
N ARG A 172 -32.78 -2.16 10.37
CA ARG A 172 -33.91 -1.88 9.49
C ARG A 172 -34.08 -0.37 9.37
N THR A 173 -33.93 0.17 8.16
CA THR A 173 -33.77 1.61 7.91
C THR A 173 -34.88 2.46 8.50
N GLU A 174 -36.14 2.05 8.32
CA GLU A 174 -37.29 2.82 8.84
C GLU A 174 -37.35 2.82 10.37
N LEU A 175 -36.94 1.73 11.02
CA LEU A 175 -36.88 1.67 12.48
C LEU A 175 -35.73 2.53 13.01
N LEU A 176 -34.58 2.56 12.31
CA LEU A 176 -33.47 3.43 12.65
C LEU A 176 -33.87 4.91 12.52
N LYS A 177 -34.50 5.30 11.40
CA LYS A 177 -35.00 6.70 11.22
C LYS A 177 -35.95 7.11 12.33
N ALA A 178 -36.82 6.22 12.80
CA ALA A 178 -37.73 6.48 13.90
C ALA A 178 -36.97 6.61 15.23
N ALA A 179 -36.07 5.68 15.54
CA ALA A 179 -35.30 5.68 16.81
C ALA A 179 -34.39 6.90 16.94
N LEU A 180 -33.75 7.34 15.85
CA LEU A 180 -32.90 8.53 15.84
C LEU A 180 -33.63 9.82 16.28
N LYS A 181 -34.95 9.88 16.15
CA LYS A 181 -35.75 11.03 16.63
C LYS A 181 -36.02 10.97 18.15
N GLU A 182 -35.81 9.81 18.77
CA GLU A 182 -36.11 9.56 20.18
C GLU A 182 -34.88 9.56 21.08
N ILE A 183 -33.67 9.36 20.53
CA ILE A 183 -32.44 9.36 21.35
C ILE A 183 -32.15 10.75 21.91
N THR A 184 -31.56 10.78 23.11
CA THR A 184 -31.23 12.01 23.85
C THR A 184 -29.78 11.95 24.32
N PRO A 185 -29.14 13.10 24.60
CA PRO A 185 -27.76 13.12 25.11
C PRO A 185 -27.68 12.91 26.63
N ALA A 186 -28.61 12.15 27.23
CA ALA A 186 -28.72 11.92 28.67
C ALA A 186 -27.79 10.78 29.13
N ASN A 187 -26.47 10.95 28.96
CA ASN A 187 -25.44 9.98 29.35
C ASN A 187 -24.20 10.71 29.89
N ALA A 188 -23.19 9.96 30.38
CA ALA A 188 -21.99 10.50 31.00
C ALA A 188 -21.15 11.42 30.08
N GLN A 189 -21.32 11.34 28.75
CA GLN A 189 -20.59 12.16 27.79
C GLN A 189 -21.41 13.33 27.22
N GLY A 190 -22.72 13.36 27.45
CA GLY A 190 -23.63 14.36 26.85
C GLY A 190 -23.75 14.23 25.33
N GLU A 191 -23.60 13.01 24.79
CA GLU A 191 -23.60 12.72 23.36
C GLU A 191 -24.81 11.87 22.94
N TYR A 192 -25.23 11.99 21.70
CA TYR A 192 -26.24 11.11 21.12
C TYR A 192 -25.58 9.76 20.73
N TYR A 193 -25.83 8.74 21.52
CA TYR A 193 -25.28 7.40 21.25
C TYR A 193 -26.14 6.66 20.22
N LEU A 194 -25.50 6.11 19.19
CA LEU A 194 -26.18 5.24 18.23
C LEU A 194 -26.68 3.94 18.90
N THR A 195 -25.99 3.48 19.95
CA THR A 195 -26.36 2.31 20.75
C THR A 195 -27.72 2.45 21.42
N ASP A 196 -28.16 3.65 21.75
CA ASP A 196 -29.48 3.88 22.36
C ASP A 196 -30.63 3.56 21.37
N CYS A 197 -30.38 3.65 20.06
CA CYS A 197 -31.36 3.24 19.06
C CYS A 197 -31.73 1.77 19.18
N LEU A 198 -30.79 0.90 19.63
CA LEU A 198 -31.07 -0.54 19.76
C LEU A 198 -32.12 -0.81 20.84
N GLU A 199 -32.07 -0.12 21.99
CA GLU A 199 -33.09 -0.27 23.02
C GLU A 199 -34.47 0.21 22.53
N ILE A 200 -34.51 1.32 21.80
CA ILE A 200 -35.73 1.89 21.24
C ILE A 200 -36.34 0.93 20.19
N ILE A 201 -35.49 0.40 19.29
CA ILE A 201 -35.91 -0.57 18.27
C ILE A 201 -36.34 -1.89 18.93
N GLY A 202 -35.63 -2.34 19.96
CA GLY A 202 -35.94 -3.58 20.69
C GLY A 202 -37.33 -3.63 21.31
N ARG A 203 -37.95 -2.47 21.59
CA ARG A 203 -39.34 -2.36 22.03
C ARG A 203 -40.35 -2.66 20.92
N ARG A 204 -39.92 -2.63 19.65
CA ARG A 204 -40.78 -2.71 18.46
C ARG A 204 -40.53 -3.93 17.58
N ALA A 205 -39.27 -4.41 17.58
CA ALA A 205 -38.83 -5.53 16.76
C ALA A 205 -37.63 -6.25 17.42
N PRO A 206 -37.42 -7.55 17.18
CA PRO A 206 -36.34 -8.31 17.77
C PRO A 206 -34.97 -7.79 17.32
N ILE A 207 -34.00 -7.81 18.22
CA ILE A 207 -32.61 -7.48 17.98
C ILE A 207 -31.79 -8.77 17.99
N ALA A 208 -31.06 -9.03 16.89
CA ALA A 208 -30.08 -10.11 16.84
C ALA A 208 -28.70 -9.63 17.30
N VAL A 209 -27.87 -10.54 17.78
CA VAL A 209 -26.46 -10.34 18.05
C VAL A 209 -25.68 -11.42 17.30
N TYR A 210 -24.74 -11.00 16.46
CA TYR A 210 -23.80 -11.89 15.81
C TYR A 210 -22.42 -11.73 16.44
N CYS A 211 -21.97 -12.75 17.20
CA CYS A 211 -20.62 -12.77 17.74
C CYS A 211 -19.65 -13.30 16.67
N MET A 212 -18.70 -12.46 16.25
CA MET A 212 -17.72 -12.82 15.23
C MET A 212 -16.78 -13.93 15.71
N GLU A 213 -16.29 -14.74 14.79
CA GLU A 213 -15.39 -15.87 15.08
C GLU A 213 -13.96 -15.39 15.40
N ASP A 214 -13.48 -14.37 14.69
CA ASP A 214 -12.15 -13.79 14.86
C ASP A 214 -12.23 -12.39 15.48
N SER A 215 -12.04 -12.30 16.79
CA SER A 215 -12.13 -11.04 17.53
C SER A 215 -11.12 -9.98 17.08
N ARG A 216 -10.07 -10.35 16.33
CA ARG A 216 -9.09 -9.39 15.77
C ARG A 216 -9.73 -8.45 14.76
N GLU A 217 -10.81 -8.86 14.09
CA GLU A 217 -11.55 -8.01 13.16
C GLU A 217 -12.21 -6.81 13.84
N ALA A 218 -12.53 -6.92 15.14
CA ALA A 218 -13.10 -5.83 15.95
C ALA A 218 -12.07 -4.78 16.40
N PHE A 219 -10.81 -4.90 15.97
CA PHE A 219 -9.73 -4.04 16.43
C PHE A 219 -9.85 -2.62 15.87
N GLY A 220 -10.35 -1.70 16.68
CA GLY A 220 -10.44 -0.27 16.37
C GLY A 220 -9.14 0.46 16.71
N ILE A 221 -8.68 1.31 15.80
CA ILE A 221 -7.42 2.04 15.94
C ILE A 221 -7.67 3.43 16.51
N ASN A 222 -7.04 3.74 17.64
CA ASN A 222 -7.18 5.04 18.31
C ASN A 222 -5.85 5.76 18.55
N ASP A 223 -4.73 5.04 18.52
CA ASP A 223 -3.39 5.57 18.73
C ASP A 223 -2.35 4.85 17.85
N ARG A 224 -1.09 5.29 17.93
CA ARG A 224 0.01 4.75 17.12
C ARG A 224 0.42 3.32 17.52
N VAL A 225 0.21 2.93 18.77
CA VAL A 225 0.52 1.57 19.24
C VAL A 225 -0.49 0.59 18.60
N GLN A 226 -1.77 0.94 18.67
CA GLN A 226 -2.83 0.17 18.02
C GLN A 226 -2.66 0.12 16.49
N LEU A 227 -2.20 1.22 15.86
CA LEU A 227 -1.87 1.24 14.43
C LEU A 227 -0.80 0.21 14.08
N ALA A 228 0.29 0.16 14.87
CA ALA A 228 1.37 -0.81 14.65
C ALA A 228 0.92 -2.27 14.87
N GLN A 229 0.03 -2.51 15.85
CA GLN A 229 -0.57 -3.83 16.08
C GLN A 229 -1.44 -4.27 14.89
N ALA A 230 -2.31 -3.38 14.38
CA ALA A 230 -3.13 -3.66 13.20
C ALA A 230 -2.27 -3.93 11.96
N GLN A 231 -1.19 -3.15 11.77
CA GLN A 231 -0.20 -3.37 10.70
C GLN A 231 0.35 -4.79 10.77
N LYS A 232 0.75 -5.26 11.96
CA LYS A 232 1.31 -6.60 12.13
C LYS A 232 0.30 -7.71 11.85
N ILE A 233 -0.92 -7.56 12.35
CA ILE A 233 -2.01 -8.53 12.12
C ILE A 233 -2.33 -8.63 10.62
N MET A 234 -2.46 -7.49 9.93
CA MET A 234 -2.77 -7.47 8.50
C MET A 234 -1.61 -8.02 7.66
N GLN A 235 -0.36 -7.67 7.98
CA GLN A 235 0.83 -8.23 7.34
C GLN A 235 0.83 -9.77 7.39
N GLN A 236 0.57 -10.34 8.58
CA GLN A 236 0.50 -11.79 8.76
C GLN A 236 -0.60 -12.42 7.90
N GLU A 237 -1.78 -11.79 7.83
CA GLU A 237 -2.90 -12.30 7.04
C GLU A 237 -2.62 -12.20 5.53
N ILE A 238 -2.06 -11.09 5.04
CA ILE A 238 -1.67 -10.93 3.64
C ILE A 238 -0.60 -11.97 3.27
N ASN A 239 0.44 -12.13 4.07
CA ASN A 239 1.49 -13.11 3.82
C ASN A 239 0.91 -14.54 3.82
N ARG A 240 0.00 -14.84 4.75
CA ARG A 240 -0.69 -16.13 4.80
C ARG A 240 -1.52 -16.40 3.53
N GLN A 241 -2.24 -15.40 3.03
CA GLN A 241 -3.04 -15.55 1.80
C GLN A 241 -2.14 -15.85 0.60
N HIS A 242 -1.00 -15.15 0.44
CA HIS A 242 -0.05 -15.44 -0.63
C HIS A 242 0.56 -16.84 -0.49
N MET A 243 0.92 -17.28 0.71
CA MET A 243 1.43 -18.64 0.95
C MET A 243 0.40 -19.71 0.57
N LEU A 244 -0.87 -19.50 0.92
CA LEU A 244 -1.96 -20.41 0.53
C LEU A 244 -2.22 -20.42 -0.99
N ALA A 245 -1.89 -19.32 -1.68
CA ALA A 245 -1.95 -19.22 -3.13
C ALA A 245 -0.70 -19.78 -3.86
N GLY A 246 0.23 -20.40 -3.13
CA GLY A 246 1.40 -21.08 -3.70
C GLY A 246 2.67 -20.23 -3.79
N VAL A 247 2.73 -19.10 -3.05
CA VAL A 247 3.95 -18.29 -2.91
C VAL A 247 4.76 -18.79 -1.72
N THR A 248 6.07 -18.92 -1.87
CA THR A 248 6.96 -19.25 -0.75
C THR A 248 7.49 -17.97 -0.11
N VAL A 249 7.09 -17.68 1.12
CA VAL A 249 7.64 -16.60 1.94
C VAL A 249 8.55 -17.22 3.00
N ILE A 250 9.86 -17.02 2.87
CA ILE A 250 10.87 -17.69 3.74
C ILE A 250 10.77 -17.23 5.19
N ASP A 251 10.55 -15.94 5.39
CA ASP A 251 10.36 -15.35 6.72
C ASP A 251 9.17 -14.37 6.69
N PRO A 252 7.95 -14.86 7.00
CA PRO A 252 6.76 -14.01 6.98
C PRO A 252 6.80 -12.85 7.97
N GLU A 253 7.57 -12.97 9.07
CA GLU A 253 7.67 -11.93 10.09
C GLU A 253 8.44 -10.70 9.58
N ASN A 254 9.43 -10.90 8.72
CA ASN A 254 10.31 -9.87 8.17
C ASN A 254 10.07 -9.64 6.67
N THR A 255 8.89 -9.99 6.16
CA THR A 255 8.45 -9.72 4.79
C THR A 255 7.22 -8.84 4.80
N TYR A 256 7.28 -7.71 4.10
CA TYR A 256 6.23 -6.69 4.08
C TYR A 256 5.58 -6.66 2.70
N ILE A 257 4.37 -7.18 2.59
CA ILE A 257 3.55 -7.13 1.38
C ILE A 257 2.32 -6.28 1.67
N GLU A 258 2.11 -5.24 0.88
CA GLU A 258 0.96 -4.35 1.04
C GLU A 258 -0.32 -4.92 0.42
N ALA A 259 -1.44 -4.35 0.83
CA ALA A 259 -2.75 -4.71 0.32
C ALA A 259 -2.87 -4.47 -1.19
N GLY A 260 -3.45 -5.42 -1.91
CA GLY A 260 -3.68 -5.32 -3.36
C GLY A 260 -2.46 -5.67 -4.23
N VAL A 261 -1.36 -6.12 -3.65
CA VAL A 261 -0.25 -6.73 -4.39
C VAL A 261 -0.69 -8.09 -4.94
N SER A 262 -0.29 -8.38 -6.18
CA SER A 262 -0.52 -9.70 -6.80
C SER A 262 0.80 -10.41 -7.03
N ILE A 263 0.88 -11.70 -6.64
CA ILE A 263 2.09 -12.51 -6.76
C ILE A 263 1.73 -13.87 -7.34
N GLY A 264 2.42 -14.24 -8.41
CA GLY A 264 2.22 -15.53 -9.08
C GLY A 264 2.79 -16.71 -8.30
N GLN A 265 2.19 -17.88 -8.55
CA GLN A 265 2.56 -19.17 -7.95
C GLN A 265 4.04 -19.50 -8.15
N ASP A 266 4.63 -20.26 -7.22
CA ASP A 266 6.02 -20.71 -7.21
C ASP A 266 7.06 -19.56 -7.12
N THR A 267 6.61 -18.34 -6.82
CA THR A 267 7.52 -17.24 -6.50
C THR A 267 8.04 -17.38 -5.07
N VAL A 268 9.34 -17.15 -4.90
CA VAL A 268 10.06 -17.25 -3.61
C VAL A 268 10.50 -15.87 -3.15
N ILE A 269 10.12 -15.50 -1.92
CA ILE A 269 10.43 -14.20 -1.32
C ILE A 269 11.29 -14.41 -0.08
N TYR A 270 12.49 -13.82 -0.09
CA TYR A 270 13.43 -13.83 1.03
C TYR A 270 13.17 -12.64 1.97
N PRO A 271 13.62 -12.71 3.23
CA PRO A 271 13.35 -11.70 4.25
C PRO A 271 13.89 -10.33 3.89
N GLY A 272 13.30 -9.30 4.52
CA GLY A 272 13.66 -7.88 4.31
C GLY A 272 13.11 -7.29 3.02
N SER A 273 12.26 -8.00 2.29
CA SER A 273 11.59 -7.47 1.09
C SER A 273 10.37 -6.65 1.49
N TYR A 274 10.26 -5.46 0.89
CA TYR A 274 9.08 -4.61 0.93
C TYR A 274 8.46 -4.54 -0.46
N ILE A 275 7.20 -4.97 -0.58
CA ILE A 275 6.45 -5.03 -1.82
C ILE A 275 5.21 -4.15 -1.68
N GLY A 276 5.29 -2.94 -2.22
CA GLY A 276 4.27 -1.89 -2.09
C GLY A 276 3.11 -2.06 -3.04
N THR A 277 2.01 -1.41 -2.67
CA THR A 277 0.74 -1.36 -3.42
C THR A 277 0.95 -1.02 -4.89
N GLY A 278 0.17 -1.66 -5.76
CA GLY A 278 0.24 -1.51 -7.22
C GLY A 278 1.34 -2.33 -7.88
N SER A 279 2.09 -3.15 -7.12
CA SER A 279 3.04 -4.11 -7.68
C SER A 279 2.35 -5.40 -8.12
N VAL A 280 2.82 -5.94 -9.25
CA VAL A 280 2.38 -7.22 -9.82
C VAL A 280 3.62 -8.06 -10.12
N ILE A 281 3.70 -9.24 -9.55
CA ILE A 281 4.83 -10.16 -9.69
C ILE A 281 4.36 -11.43 -10.37
N GLY A 282 5.04 -11.83 -11.42
CA GLY A 282 4.75 -13.05 -12.17
C GLY A 282 5.04 -14.34 -11.41
N LYS A 283 4.96 -15.47 -12.11
CA LYS A 283 5.23 -16.82 -11.57
C LYS A 283 6.71 -17.14 -11.57
N ASN A 284 7.12 -18.06 -10.67
CA ASN A 284 8.50 -18.57 -10.60
C ASN A 284 9.56 -17.47 -10.43
N CYS A 285 9.20 -16.33 -9.84
CA CYS A 285 10.15 -15.27 -9.53
C CYS A 285 10.95 -15.57 -8.26
N VAL A 286 12.12 -14.95 -8.13
CA VAL A 286 12.94 -15.05 -6.92
C VAL A 286 13.33 -13.66 -6.45
N LEU A 287 12.74 -13.22 -5.31
CA LEU A 287 13.07 -11.97 -4.67
C LEU A 287 14.05 -12.22 -3.52
N LYS A 288 15.35 -12.12 -3.81
CA LYS A 288 16.42 -12.28 -2.81
C LYS A 288 16.52 -11.04 -1.93
N GLY A 289 16.50 -11.20 -0.63
CA GLY A 289 16.33 -10.20 0.43
C GLY A 289 16.69 -8.74 0.19
N GLY A 290 16.07 -7.86 0.98
CA GLY A 290 16.35 -6.42 0.96
C GLY A 290 15.81 -5.66 -0.27
N ASN A 291 14.82 -6.17 -0.94
CA ASN A 291 14.21 -5.49 -2.10
C ASN A 291 13.15 -4.47 -1.66
N ARG A 292 13.06 -3.37 -2.40
CA ARG A 292 11.94 -2.42 -2.34
C ARG A 292 11.28 -2.28 -3.70
N LEU A 293 10.05 -2.76 -3.81
CA LEU A 293 9.23 -2.69 -5.01
C LEU A 293 8.00 -1.83 -4.75
N GLU A 294 7.74 -0.82 -5.59
CA GLU A 294 6.53 -0.01 -5.53
C GLU A 294 6.00 0.23 -6.95
N LYS A 295 4.76 -0.11 -7.19
CA LYS A 295 4.14 -0.02 -8.54
C LYS A 295 5.02 -0.67 -9.60
N ALA A 296 5.69 -1.78 -9.24
CA ALA A 296 6.59 -2.52 -10.11
C ALA A 296 5.87 -3.72 -10.73
N VAL A 297 6.01 -3.88 -12.04
CA VAL A 297 5.41 -5.00 -12.78
C VAL A 297 6.53 -5.94 -13.24
N LEU A 298 6.57 -7.15 -12.68
CA LEU A 298 7.53 -8.18 -13.04
C LEU A 298 6.85 -9.29 -13.83
N GLY A 299 7.44 -9.69 -14.95
CA GLY A 299 7.05 -10.88 -15.69
C GLY A 299 7.44 -12.16 -14.95
N ASP A 300 7.26 -13.31 -15.61
CA ASP A 300 7.59 -14.63 -15.03
C ASP A 300 9.12 -14.86 -14.96
N LYS A 301 9.57 -15.67 -13.98
CA LYS A 301 10.97 -16.09 -13.84
C LYS A 301 11.96 -14.93 -13.67
N VAL A 302 11.50 -13.81 -13.13
CA VAL A 302 12.37 -12.66 -12.82
C VAL A 302 13.10 -12.91 -11.50
N THR A 303 14.40 -12.60 -11.49
CA THR A 303 15.19 -12.61 -10.25
C THR A 303 15.55 -11.19 -9.86
N VAL A 304 15.20 -10.75 -8.65
CA VAL A 304 15.58 -9.45 -8.08
C VAL A 304 16.41 -9.69 -6.83
N ASN A 305 17.52 -8.99 -6.70
CA ASN A 305 18.42 -9.11 -5.55
C ASN A 305 18.76 -7.74 -4.96
N ALA A 306 18.41 -7.51 -3.70
CA ALA A 306 18.76 -6.32 -2.92
C ALA A 306 18.65 -5.01 -3.72
N SER A 307 17.54 -4.78 -4.40
CA SER A 307 17.38 -3.70 -5.37
C SER A 307 16.12 -2.88 -5.14
N VAL A 308 16.10 -1.65 -5.69
CA VAL A 308 14.97 -0.72 -5.60
C VAL A 308 14.32 -0.59 -6.98
N LEU A 309 13.04 -0.92 -7.07
CA LEU A 309 12.22 -0.90 -8.28
C LEU A 309 10.98 -0.04 -8.06
N LEU A 310 10.94 1.15 -8.69
CA LEU A 310 9.87 2.13 -8.50
C LEU A 310 9.17 2.42 -9.84
N SER A 311 7.87 2.19 -9.93
CA SER A 311 7.02 2.51 -11.09
C SER A 311 7.68 2.08 -12.42
N CYS A 312 8.07 0.81 -12.50
CA CYS A 312 8.81 0.24 -13.61
C CYS A 312 8.25 -1.10 -14.05
N SER A 313 8.71 -1.58 -15.21
CA SER A 313 8.38 -2.92 -15.69
C SER A 313 9.64 -3.72 -16.02
N VAL A 314 9.60 -5.03 -15.74
CA VAL A 314 10.71 -5.96 -16.00
C VAL A 314 10.15 -7.21 -16.68
N GLY A 315 10.65 -7.50 -17.88
CA GLY A 315 10.26 -8.63 -18.68
C GLY A 315 10.71 -9.98 -18.10
N SER A 316 10.07 -11.05 -18.58
CA SER A 316 10.28 -12.40 -18.10
C SER A 316 11.73 -12.88 -18.26
N GLY A 317 12.22 -13.70 -17.32
CA GLY A 317 13.56 -14.28 -17.35
C GLY A 317 14.70 -13.29 -17.07
N THR A 318 14.38 -12.04 -16.76
CA THR A 318 15.36 -10.97 -16.50
C THR A 318 15.90 -11.04 -15.07
N THR A 319 17.17 -10.69 -14.92
CA THR A 319 17.84 -10.56 -13.61
C THR A 319 18.14 -9.11 -13.29
N VAL A 320 17.85 -8.69 -12.03
CA VAL A 320 18.07 -7.33 -11.54
C VAL A 320 18.87 -7.37 -10.23
N GLY A 321 19.95 -6.62 -10.18
CA GLY A 321 20.76 -6.47 -8.98
C GLY A 321 22.02 -7.34 -8.93
N PRO A 322 22.75 -7.34 -7.78
CA PRO A 322 22.38 -6.61 -6.56
C PRO A 322 22.53 -5.09 -6.67
N ASN A 323 21.85 -4.37 -5.76
CA ASN A 323 21.96 -2.92 -5.62
C ASN A 323 21.66 -2.11 -6.90
N ALA A 324 20.75 -2.61 -7.73
CA ALA A 324 20.27 -1.87 -8.88
C ALA A 324 19.12 -0.90 -8.48
N TYR A 325 19.00 0.20 -9.20
CA TYR A 325 17.92 1.15 -9.01
C TYR A 325 17.16 1.38 -10.32
N LEU A 326 15.96 0.80 -10.43
CA LEU A 326 15.02 1.08 -11.51
C LEU A 326 14.08 2.19 -11.08
N ARG A 327 14.23 3.36 -11.70
CA ARG A 327 13.42 4.55 -11.42
C ARG A 327 12.14 4.58 -12.27
N PRO A 328 11.20 5.49 -11.93
CA PRO A 328 9.97 5.64 -12.71
C PRO A 328 10.22 5.77 -14.22
N GLY A 329 9.40 5.00 -14.98
CA GLY A 329 9.50 4.95 -16.44
C GLY A 329 10.57 4.01 -17.00
N ALA A 330 11.29 3.26 -16.15
CA ALA A 330 12.18 2.19 -16.61
C ALA A 330 11.36 1.00 -17.16
N GLN A 331 11.65 0.57 -18.38
CA GLN A 331 11.03 -0.57 -19.06
C GLN A 331 12.13 -1.52 -19.51
N ILE A 332 12.23 -2.67 -18.85
CA ILE A 332 13.24 -3.68 -19.12
C ILE A 332 12.60 -4.85 -19.87
N GLY A 333 13.20 -5.24 -20.98
CA GLY A 333 12.76 -6.38 -21.80
C GLY A 333 12.98 -7.74 -21.17
N ASN A 334 12.72 -8.80 -21.93
CA ASN A 334 12.85 -10.18 -21.50
C ASN A 334 14.32 -10.65 -21.53
N ASN A 335 14.69 -11.58 -20.66
CA ASN A 335 16.01 -12.21 -20.60
C ASN A 335 17.17 -11.18 -20.56
N ALA A 336 16.89 -9.96 -20.06
CA ALA A 336 17.89 -8.94 -19.88
C ALA A 336 18.67 -9.14 -18.58
N ARG A 337 19.82 -8.50 -18.47
CA ARG A 337 20.63 -8.47 -17.25
C ARG A 337 20.91 -7.04 -16.83
N ILE A 338 20.37 -6.64 -15.68
CA ILE A 338 20.65 -5.38 -15.01
C ILE A 338 21.44 -5.72 -13.76
N GLY A 339 22.72 -5.44 -13.76
CA GLY A 339 23.60 -5.91 -12.68
C GLY A 339 23.79 -4.91 -11.56
N ASP A 340 24.92 -5.02 -10.88
CA ASP A 340 25.23 -4.30 -9.66
C ASP A 340 25.47 -2.80 -9.90
N PHE A 341 24.88 -1.98 -9.00
CA PHE A 341 24.98 -0.52 -9.02
C PHE A 341 24.58 0.13 -10.37
N VAL A 342 23.63 -0.47 -11.06
CA VAL A 342 23.07 0.08 -12.29
C VAL A 342 21.84 0.92 -11.96
N GLU A 343 21.82 2.15 -12.46
CA GLU A 343 20.64 3.01 -12.38
C GLU A 343 20.02 3.19 -13.75
N ILE A 344 18.70 2.91 -13.86
CA ILE A 344 17.92 3.11 -15.10
C ILE A 344 16.76 4.04 -14.79
N LYS A 345 16.63 5.12 -15.58
CA LYS A 345 15.60 6.15 -15.39
C LYS A 345 14.93 6.50 -16.72
N ASN A 346 13.60 6.42 -16.77
CA ASN A 346 12.82 6.83 -17.95
C ASN A 346 13.43 6.31 -19.27
N ALA A 347 13.81 5.02 -19.26
CA ALA A 347 14.51 4.39 -20.37
C ALA A 347 13.94 3.02 -20.68
N ARG A 348 14.00 2.65 -21.97
CA ARG A 348 13.65 1.32 -22.45
C ARG A 348 14.93 0.53 -22.75
N ILE A 349 15.01 -0.69 -22.22
CA ILE A 349 16.09 -1.66 -22.47
C ILE A 349 15.46 -2.85 -23.18
N GLY A 350 15.95 -3.18 -24.37
CA GLY A 350 15.45 -4.30 -25.19
C GLY A 350 15.83 -5.67 -24.66
N ASP A 351 15.20 -6.69 -25.25
CA ASP A 351 15.36 -8.10 -24.86
C ASP A 351 16.83 -8.56 -24.97
N GLY A 352 17.28 -9.36 -24.01
CA GLY A 352 18.62 -9.92 -23.99
C GLY A 352 19.77 -8.93 -23.79
N THR A 353 19.45 -7.65 -23.61
CA THR A 353 20.47 -6.59 -23.38
C THR A 353 21.06 -6.69 -22.00
N LYS A 354 22.38 -6.47 -21.90
CA LYS A 354 23.16 -6.55 -20.66
C LYS A 354 23.68 -5.17 -20.27
N VAL A 355 23.31 -4.73 -19.06
CA VAL A 355 23.85 -3.55 -18.37
C VAL A 355 24.38 -4.07 -17.03
N SER A 356 25.61 -4.54 -17.02
CA SER A 356 26.05 -5.45 -15.95
C SER A 356 26.64 -4.77 -14.73
N HIS A 357 27.22 -3.58 -14.84
CA HIS A 357 27.97 -2.97 -13.75
C HIS A 357 28.01 -1.44 -13.80
N LEU A 358 27.78 -0.77 -12.65
CA LEU A 358 28.12 0.65 -12.40
C LEU A 358 27.74 1.60 -13.55
N SER A 359 26.57 1.49 -14.10
CA SER A 359 26.18 2.27 -15.28
C SER A 359 24.93 3.10 -15.01
N TYR A 360 24.88 4.30 -15.60
CA TYR A 360 23.69 5.14 -15.62
C TYR A 360 23.08 5.19 -17.03
N VAL A 361 21.82 4.73 -17.15
CA VAL A 361 21.06 4.81 -18.40
C VAL A 361 19.80 5.64 -18.16
N GLY A 362 19.87 6.92 -18.55
CA GLY A 362 18.77 7.88 -18.38
C GLY A 362 18.25 8.42 -19.69
N ASP A 363 16.92 8.57 -19.80
CA ASP A 363 16.22 9.15 -20.96
C ASP A 363 16.72 8.53 -22.28
N ALA A 364 16.70 7.19 -22.38
CA ALA A 364 17.25 6.45 -23.52
C ALA A 364 16.29 5.39 -24.06
N SER A 365 16.49 5.02 -25.32
CA SER A 365 15.95 3.80 -25.92
C SER A 365 17.11 2.93 -26.34
N VAL A 366 17.26 1.75 -25.74
CA VAL A 366 18.30 0.77 -26.06
C VAL A 366 17.64 -0.45 -26.65
N GLY A 367 18.10 -0.87 -27.83
CA GLY A 367 17.63 -2.05 -28.55
C GLY A 367 17.96 -3.36 -27.85
N SER A 368 17.69 -4.47 -28.54
CA SER A 368 17.88 -5.83 -28.04
C SER A 368 19.32 -6.29 -28.29
N GLY A 369 19.80 -7.25 -27.45
CA GLY A 369 21.11 -7.90 -27.63
C GLY A 369 22.30 -6.98 -27.41
N CYS A 370 22.12 -5.80 -26.86
CA CYS A 370 23.20 -4.86 -26.58
C CYS A 370 24.03 -5.26 -25.36
N ASN A 371 25.28 -4.81 -25.33
CA ASN A 371 26.15 -4.93 -24.16
C ASN A 371 26.65 -3.55 -23.75
N ILE A 372 26.29 -3.09 -22.56
CA ILE A 372 26.73 -1.83 -21.97
C ILE A 372 27.79 -2.11 -20.92
N GLY A 373 28.99 -1.62 -21.16
CA GLY A 373 30.16 -1.86 -20.32
C GLY A 373 30.09 -1.12 -18.98
N CYS A 374 30.90 -1.56 -18.04
CA CYS A 374 31.03 -0.97 -16.71
C CYS A 374 31.37 0.52 -16.78
N GLY A 375 30.71 1.35 -15.98
CA GLY A 375 30.97 2.80 -15.91
C GLY A 375 30.43 3.59 -17.11
N ALA A 376 29.62 2.99 -17.97
CA ALA A 376 29.00 3.74 -19.08
C ALA A 376 27.96 4.72 -18.55
N VAL A 377 27.98 5.96 -19.06
CA VAL A 377 27.08 7.03 -18.63
C VAL A 377 26.36 7.63 -19.85
N PHE A 378 25.02 7.62 -19.80
CA PHE A 378 24.18 8.35 -20.75
C PHE A 378 23.97 9.77 -20.21
N VAL A 379 24.73 10.72 -20.77
CA VAL A 379 24.71 12.13 -20.35
C VAL A 379 23.50 12.80 -21.02
N ASN A 380 22.40 12.88 -20.28
CA ASN A 380 21.09 13.28 -20.78
C ASN A 380 20.65 14.70 -20.36
N TYR A 381 21.51 15.48 -19.72
CA TYR A 381 21.16 16.79 -19.15
C TYR A 381 22.26 17.84 -19.41
N ASP A 382 21.88 19.01 -19.92
CA ASP A 382 22.77 20.11 -20.25
C ASP A 382 22.84 21.22 -19.19
N GLY A 383 22.17 21.02 -18.06
CA GLY A 383 22.00 22.02 -17.00
C GLY A 383 20.60 22.66 -17.01
N LYS A 384 19.84 22.55 -18.10
CA LYS A 384 18.48 23.10 -18.23
C LYS A 384 17.50 22.11 -18.87
N HIS A 385 17.90 21.42 -19.93
CA HIS A 385 17.05 20.54 -20.73
C HIS A 385 17.54 19.10 -20.67
N LYS A 386 16.60 18.16 -20.85
CA LYS A 386 16.90 16.74 -20.99
C LYS A 386 16.76 16.30 -22.42
N PHE A 387 17.70 15.49 -22.86
CA PHE A 387 17.76 14.95 -24.21
C PHE A 387 17.74 13.42 -24.16
N ARG A 388 17.33 12.81 -25.25
CA ARG A 388 17.20 11.35 -25.38
C ARG A 388 18.29 10.80 -26.28
N SER A 389 18.88 9.66 -25.88
CA SER A 389 19.76 8.86 -26.74
C SER A 389 19.00 7.67 -27.31
N VAL A 390 19.32 7.30 -28.55
CA VAL A 390 18.77 6.11 -29.21
C VAL A 390 19.93 5.16 -29.53
N VAL A 391 19.80 3.92 -29.08
CA VAL A 391 20.75 2.83 -29.32
C VAL A 391 20.02 1.71 -30.01
N GLY A 392 20.49 1.33 -31.18
CA GLY A 392 19.96 0.22 -31.99
C GLY A 392 20.18 -1.14 -31.35
N ASN A 393 20.03 -2.19 -32.15
CA ASN A 393 20.20 -3.57 -31.68
C ASN A 393 21.68 -4.03 -31.79
N ASN A 394 22.07 -4.97 -30.94
CA ASN A 394 23.42 -5.60 -30.96
C ASN A 394 24.57 -4.57 -30.86
N VAL A 395 24.33 -3.44 -30.20
CA VAL A 395 25.36 -2.42 -30.01
C VAL A 395 26.24 -2.80 -28.81
N PHE A 396 27.56 -2.61 -28.99
CA PHE A 396 28.54 -2.75 -27.90
C PHE A 396 29.03 -1.38 -27.46
N ILE A 397 28.83 -1.07 -26.17
CA ILE A 397 29.34 0.15 -25.53
C ILE A 397 30.44 -0.27 -24.56
N GLY A 398 31.66 0.13 -24.82
CA GLY A 398 32.82 -0.20 -23.98
C GLY A 398 32.76 0.47 -22.60
N SER A 399 33.54 -0.07 -21.65
CA SER A 399 33.59 0.46 -20.28
C SER A 399 34.03 1.93 -20.24
N ASN A 400 33.49 2.70 -19.28
CA ASN A 400 33.73 4.13 -19.10
C ASN A 400 33.45 4.98 -20.35
N ALA A 401 32.54 4.56 -21.22
CA ALA A 401 32.10 5.38 -22.33
C ALA A 401 31.03 6.38 -21.88
N ASN A 402 31.10 7.61 -22.38
CA ASN A 402 30.07 8.63 -22.19
C ASN A 402 29.28 8.80 -23.48
N VAL A 403 27.97 8.68 -23.42
CA VAL A 403 27.03 8.89 -24.54
C VAL A 403 26.32 10.22 -24.30
N ILE A 404 26.74 11.29 -24.99
CA ILE A 404 26.20 12.63 -24.76
C ILE A 404 25.00 12.86 -25.68
N ALA A 405 23.81 12.86 -25.06
CA ALA A 405 22.56 13.08 -25.78
C ALA A 405 22.41 14.53 -26.32
N PRO A 406 21.72 14.71 -27.46
CA PRO A 406 21.06 13.68 -28.28
C PRO A 406 22.06 13.01 -29.25
N VAL A 407 22.06 11.66 -29.27
CA VAL A 407 22.81 10.88 -30.28
C VAL A 407 22.07 9.60 -30.63
N GLU A 408 22.31 9.09 -31.83
CA GLU A 408 21.85 7.79 -32.33
C GLU A 408 23.05 6.86 -32.57
N LEU A 409 23.10 5.71 -31.85
CA LEU A 409 24.03 4.63 -32.12
C LEU A 409 23.29 3.55 -32.90
N LYS A 410 23.56 3.41 -34.22
CA LYS A 410 22.81 2.48 -35.06
C LYS A 410 23.21 1.02 -34.78
N ASP A 411 22.43 0.08 -35.33
CA ASP A 411 22.56 -1.36 -35.11
C ASP A 411 24.00 -1.85 -35.31
N GLY A 412 24.48 -2.66 -34.40
CA GLY A 412 25.80 -3.27 -34.41
C GLY A 412 26.96 -2.28 -34.25
N ALA A 413 26.71 -1.02 -33.91
CA ALA A 413 27.78 -0.06 -33.63
C ALA A 413 28.64 -0.54 -32.43
N TYR A 414 29.95 -0.26 -32.49
CA TYR A 414 30.93 -0.63 -31.48
C TYR A 414 31.60 0.64 -30.94
N ILE A 415 31.40 0.94 -29.67
CA ILE A 415 32.00 2.08 -28.97
C ILE A 415 33.18 1.56 -28.15
N ALA A 416 34.39 2.03 -28.46
CA ALA A 416 35.60 1.65 -27.70
C ALA A 416 35.55 2.17 -26.25
N ALA A 417 36.14 1.44 -25.33
CA ALA A 417 36.21 1.84 -23.92
C ALA A 417 36.83 3.23 -23.77
N GLY A 418 36.34 4.01 -22.80
CA GLY A 418 36.80 5.36 -22.50
C GLY A 418 36.43 6.42 -23.57
N SER A 419 35.54 6.10 -24.50
CA SER A 419 35.15 7.06 -25.54
C SER A 419 34.07 8.03 -25.05
N THR A 420 34.12 9.29 -25.50
CA THR A 420 33.04 10.28 -25.31
C THR A 420 32.38 10.55 -26.66
N VAL A 421 31.17 10.03 -26.83
CA VAL A 421 30.40 10.08 -28.07
C VAL A 421 29.50 11.31 -28.05
N THR A 422 29.67 12.18 -29.06
CA THR A 422 28.93 13.47 -29.18
C THR A 422 28.15 13.61 -30.50
N ARG A 423 28.15 12.57 -31.34
CA ARG A 423 27.46 12.54 -32.64
C ARG A 423 27.03 11.13 -32.99
N ASP A 424 26.11 11.03 -33.94
CA ASP A 424 25.57 9.76 -34.40
C ASP A 424 26.65 8.80 -34.92
N ILE A 425 26.47 7.49 -34.61
CA ILE A 425 27.36 6.44 -35.07
C ILE A 425 26.64 5.54 -36.06
N PRO A 426 27.17 5.38 -37.28
CA PRO A 426 26.58 4.52 -38.32
C PRO A 426 26.51 3.03 -37.86
N ALA A 427 25.63 2.27 -38.53
CA ALA A 427 25.52 0.84 -38.28
C ALA A 427 26.85 0.10 -38.53
N GLY A 428 27.19 -0.82 -37.62
CA GLY A 428 28.42 -1.63 -37.70
C GLY A 428 29.73 -0.85 -37.58
N ALA A 429 29.68 0.44 -37.28
CA ALA A 429 30.89 1.27 -37.22
C ALA A 429 31.60 1.16 -35.87
N LEU A 430 32.92 1.22 -35.85
CA LEU A 430 33.75 1.41 -34.70
C LEU A 430 33.94 2.91 -34.40
N CYS A 431 33.60 3.33 -33.19
CA CYS A 431 33.90 4.66 -32.67
C CYS A 431 35.00 4.60 -31.60
N VAL A 432 36.09 5.35 -31.83
CA VAL A 432 37.16 5.56 -30.85
C VAL A 432 37.28 7.06 -30.62
N ALA A 433 36.78 7.56 -29.50
CA ALA A 433 36.71 8.98 -29.17
C ALA A 433 37.44 9.24 -27.80
N ARG A 434 38.74 8.95 -27.79
CA ARG A 434 39.66 9.13 -26.67
C ARG A 434 41.06 9.48 -27.15
N SER A 435 41.87 10.11 -26.30
CA SER A 435 43.27 10.43 -26.60
C SER A 435 44.10 9.15 -26.71
N ARG A 436 45.16 9.23 -27.51
CA ARG A 436 46.20 8.18 -27.47
C ARG A 436 46.98 8.26 -26.16
N GLU A 437 47.42 7.12 -25.67
CA GLU A 437 48.27 7.05 -24.49
C GLU A 437 49.64 7.76 -24.74
N TYR A 438 50.12 8.42 -23.71
CA TYR A 438 51.46 8.93 -23.63
C TYR A 438 52.20 8.19 -22.50
N ILE A 439 53.32 7.53 -22.86
CA ILE A 439 54.11 6.73 -21.91
C ILE A 439 55.43 7.49 -21.62
N LYS A 440 55.67 7.78 -20.37
CA LYS A 440 56.96 8.29 -19.89
C LYS A 440 57.62 7.18 -19.06
N GLU A 441 58.65 6.54 -19.66
CA GLU A 441 59.42 5.50 -18.98
C GLU A 441 60.12 6.04 -17.74
N LYS A 442 60.27 5.18 -16.74
CA LYS A 442 60.97 5.46 -15.45
C LYS A 442 60.37 6.60 -14.60
N TRP A 443 59.29 7.28 -15.04
CA TRP A 443 58.72 8.41 -14.31
C TRP A 443 58.37 8.07 -12.85
N ALA A 444 57.75 6.91 -12.59
CA ALA A 444 57.43 6.52 -11.23
C ALA A 444 58.66 6.23 -10.34
N GLN A 445 59.74 5.77 -10.95
CA GLN A 445 61.01 5.57 -10.22
C GLN A 445 61.67 6.89 -9.86
N GLU A 446 61.68 7.83 -10.80
CA GLU A 446 62.18 9.22 -10.58
C GLU A 446 61.41 9.94 -9.49
N LEU A 447 60.06 9.78 -9.50
CA LEU A 447 59.15 10.36 -8.51
C LEU A 447 59.44 9.80 -7.10
N ARG A 448 59.54 8.48 -6.97
CA ARG A 448 59.86 7.87 -5.67
C ARG A 448 61.25 8.27 -5.15
N ALA A 449 62.23 8.34 -6.00
CA ALA A 449 63.57 8.82 -5.64
C ALA A 449 63.59 10.31 -5.22
N SER A 450 62.64 11.12 -5.71
CA SER A 450 62.49 12.51 -5.22
C SER A 450 61.91 12.57 -3.81
N TRP A 451 60.93 11.73 -3.48
CA TRP A 451 60.37 11.64 -2.14
C TRP A 451 61.34 11.15 -1.10
N GLU A 452 62.14 10.11 -1.42
CA GLU A 452 63.22 9.63 -0.54
C GLU A 452 64.29 10.71 -0.24
N LYS A 453 64.54 11.63 -1.17
CA LYS A 453 65.47 12.76 -0.96
C LYS A 453 64.82 13.83 -0.08
N GLU A 454 63.49 14.07 -0.18
CA GLU A 454 62.82 15.04 0.68
C GLU A 454 62.69 14.54 2.14
N GLU A 455 62.53 13.23 2.35
CA GLU A 455 62.47 12.62 3.68
C GLU A 455 63.80 12.58 4.40
N ASN A 456 64.94 12.69 3.67
CA ASN A 456 66.24 12.64 4.21
C ASN A 456 66.89 14.08 4.40
N GLN A 457 66.13 15.14 4.17
CA GLN A 457 66.48 16.53 4.49
C GLN A 457 65.68 17.03 5.71
#